data_9e89cb5fbdb25c47635b748a4e82e9b6
#
_entry.id   9e89cb5fbdb25c47635b748a4e82e9b6
#
_cell.length_a   1.000
_cell.length_b   1.000
_cell.length_c   1.000
_cell.angle_alpha   90.00
_cell.angle_beta   90.00
_cell.angle_gamma   90.00
#
_symmetry.space_group_name_H-M   'P 1'
#
loop_
_entity.id
_entity.type
_entity.pdbx_description
1 polymer ?
#
loop_
_entity_poly.entity_id
_entity_poly.type
_entity_poly.pdbx_seq_one_letter_code
_entity_poly.pdbx_strand_id
1 'polypeptide(L)'
;SPEKLVKIVEKINAQNPDLVFFGGDFFDAYRQDADLLDLDRIAEELSKIQAPLGKYAVWGNHDRGGGASRVYESILATGGFTVLCNQWVSVPGSNLTIAGVDDALLGSPSLNLEGAPPEAFTILLSHEPDLIAELPMEGVDLILSGHSHGGQVTLPFLTEKILPPGSQRFYKGWYAWGQTDLFVSSGIGTTKLPVRLGNIPEICVLELTP
;
A
#
# COMPACT_ATOMS: atom_id res chain seq x y z
N SER A 1 3.18 -8.34 16.25
CA SER A 1 4.01 -9.47 16.73
C SER A 1 4.29 -10.43 15.58
N PRO A 2 5.39 -11.20 15.61
CA PRO A 2 5.76 -12.16 14.58
C PRO A 2 4.64 -13.17 14.25
N GLU A 3 3.90 -13.63 15.25
CA GLU A 3 2.79 -14.59 15.08
C GLU A 3 1.62 -13.99 14.25
N LYS A 4 1.41 -12.68 14.33
CA LYS A 4 0.41 -12.01 13.48
C LYS A 4 0.89 -11.99 12.03
N LEU A 5 2.18 -11.72 11.81
CA LEU A 5 2.75 -11.69 10.46
C LEU A 5 2.65 -13.08 9.79
N VAL A 6 3.01 -14.15 10.51
CA VAL A 6 2.85 -15.53 10.01
C VAL A 6 1.42 -15.78 9.53
N LYS A 7 0.41 -15.44 10.34
CA LYS A 7 -1.01 -15.63 9.97
C LYS A 7 -1.42 -14.76 8.76
N ILE A 8 -0.83 -13.58 8.59
CA ILE A 8 -1.08 -12.73 7.44
C ILE A 8 -0.51 -13.38 6.18
N VAL A 9 0.74 -13.85 6.24
CA VAL A 9 1.41 -14.55 5.14
C VAL A 9 0.63 -15.80 4.72
N GLU A 10 0.20 -16.61 5.69
CA GLU A 10 -0.64 -17.79 5.43
C GLU A 10 -1.95 -17.42 4.72
N LYS A 11 -2.62 -16.34 5.15
CA LYS A 11 -3.86 -15.87 4.53
C LYS A 11 -3.64 -15.34 3.11
N ILE A 12 -2.54 -14.64 2.87
CA ILE A 12 -2.17 -14.16 1.53
C ILE A 12 -1.94 -15.37 0.61
N ASN A 13 -1.10 -16.31 1.02
CA ASN A 13 -0.76 -17.48 0.22
C ASN A 13 -1.98 -18.38 -0.05
N ALA A 14 -2.94 -18.44 0.87
CA ALA A 14 -4.18 -19.20 0.67
C ALA A 14 -5.07 -18.63 -0.46
N GLN A 15 -4.84 -17.39 -0.89
CA GLN A 15 -5.53 -16.80 -2.03
C GLN A 15 -4.87 -17.13 -3.37
N ASN A 16 -3.66 -17.71 -3.38
CA ASN A 16 -2.84 -17.97 -4.57
C ASN A 16 -2.69 -16.74 -5.48
N PRO A 17 -2.26 -15.59 -4.96
CA PRO A 17 -2.20 -14.36 -5.74
C PRO A 17 -1.09 -14.42 -6.80
N ASP A 18 -1.34 -13.85 -7.98
CA ASP A 18 -0.30 -13.64 -8.99
C ASP A 18 0.60 -12.46 -8.63
N LEU A 19 0.02 -11.43 -8.04
CA LEU A 19 0.69 -10.20 -7.59
C LEU A 19 0.31 -9.89 -6.13
N VAL A 20 1.24 -9.31 -5.39
CA VAL A 20 0.96 -8.78 -4.05
C VAL A 20 1.40 -7.33 -3.97
N PHE A 21 0.50 -6.47 -3.50
CA PHE A 21 0.73 -5.05 -3.30
C PHE A 21 0.71 -4.69 -1.82
N PHE A 22 1.65 -3.88 -1.40
CA PHE A 22 1.72 -3.32 -0.06
C PHE A 22 1.68 -1.79 -0.12
N GLY A 23 0.64 -1.21 0.45
CA GLY A 23 0.31 0.22 0.33
C GLY A 23 1.03 1.14 1.31
N GLY A 24 2.11 0.72 1.97
CA GLY A 24 2.85 1.55 2.93
C GLY A 24 2.38 1.39 4.38
N ASP A 25 3.04 2.11 5.29
CA ASP A 25 2.83 2.08 6.75
C ASP A 25 3.06 0.69 7.35
N PHE A 26 4.24 0.12 7.06
CA PHE A 26 4.65 -1.15 7.67
C PHE A 26 4.94 -0.99 9.16
N PHE A 27 5.52 0.13 9.54
CA PHE A 27 5.84 0.48 10.92
C PHE A 27 5.03 1.68 11.37
N ASP A 28 4.32 1.59 12.50
CA ASP A 28 3.59 2.73 13.08
C ASP A 28 4.54 3.73 13.76
N ALA A 29 5.42 3.23 14.64
CA ALA A 29 6.34 4.06 15.43
C ALA A 29 7.70 3.36 15.61
N TYR A 30 8.41 3.10 14.51
CA TYR A 30 9.64 2.31 14.51
C TYR A 30 10.67 2.73 15.57
N ARG A 31 10.87 4.04 15.79
CA ARG A 31 11.84 4.52 16.81
C ARG A 31 11.53 4.04 18.22
N GLN A 32 10.25 3.79 18.52
CA GLN A 32 9.83 3.34 19.85
C GLN A 32 9.92 1.82 19.98
N ASP A 33 9.75 1.13 18.87
CA ASP A 33 9.60 -0.33 18.84
C ASP A 33 10.86 -1.06 18.32
N ALA A 34 11.88 -0.33 17.82
CA ALA A 34 13.04 -0.90 17.13
C ALA A 34 13.73 -2.01 17.93
N ASP A 35 13.92 -1.82 19.23
CA ASP A 35 14.57 -2.81 20.11
C ASP A 35 13.71 -4.06 20.37
N LEU A 36 12.42 -4.01 20.03
CA LEU A 36 11.46 -5.10 20.19
C LEU A 36 11.24 -5.90 18.89
N LEU A 37 11.78 -5.41 17.77
CA LEU A 37 11.55 -5.97 16.45
C LEU A 37 12.72 -6.84 16.01
N ASP A 38 12.43 -8.08 15.67
CA ASP A 38 13.35 -8.97 14.96
C ASP A 38 13.18 -8.76 13.45
N LEU A 39 14.02 -7.86 12.90
CA LEU A 39 13.92 -7.44 11.50
C LEU A 39 14.27 -8.57 10.53
N ASP A 40 15.21 -9.43 10.89
CA ASP A 40 15.60 -10.58 10.07
C ASP A 40 14.45 -11.57 9.98
N ARG A 41 13.81 -11.87 11.10
CA ARG A 41 12.63 -12.72 11.13
C ARG A 41 11.45 -12.12 10.35
N ILE A 42 11.25 -10.81 10.42
CA ILE A 42 10.22 -10.11 9.64
C ILE A 42 10.48 -10.31 8.15
N ALA A 43 11.71 -10.04 7.70
CA ALA A 43 12.10 -10.20 6.30
C ALA A 43 11.95 -11.66 5.83
N GLU A 44 12.37 -12.64 6.66
CA GLU A 44 12.18 -14.07 6.40
C GLU A 44 10.70 -14.42 6.22
N GLU A 45 9.83 -13.96 7.11
CA GLU A 45 8.38 -14.23 6.98
C GLU A 45 7.79 -13.58 5.71
N LEU A 46 8.18 -12.35 5.39
CA LEU A 46 7.74 -11.69 4.15
C LEU A 46 8.21 -12.44 2.89
N SER A 47 9.39 -13.08 2.94
CA SER A 47 9.93 -13.84 1.82
C SER A 47 9.09 -15.08 1.49
N LYS A 48 8.30 -15.58 2.43
CA LYS A 48 7.40 -16.75 2.25
C LYS A 48 6.12 -16.42 1.48
N ILE A 49 5.83 -15.13 1.24
CA ILE A 49 4.72 -14.72 0.38
C ILE A 49 5.00 -15.15 -1.06
N GLN A 50 4.08 -15.92 -1.63
CA GLN A 50 4.14 -16.43 -3.00
C GLN A 50 3.32 -15.53 -3.92
N ALA A 51 3.98 -14.95 -4.93
CA ALA A 51 3.37 -14.11 -5.96
C ALA A 51 4.22 -14.20 -7.22
N PRO A 52 3.90 -15.08 -8.18
CA PRO A 52 4.77 -15.39 -9.31
C PRO A 52 5.05 -14.20 -10.24
N LEU A 53 4.16 -13.22 -10.31
CA LEU A 53 4.36 -12.00 -11.09
C LEU A 53 4.99 -10.86 -10.29
N GLY A 54 5.22 -11.04 -8.99
CA GLY A 54 5.97 -10.09 -8.17
C GLY A 54 5.22 -9.54 -6.95
N LYS A 55 6.02 -8.91 -6.10
CA LYS A 55 5.57 -8.22 -4.89
C LYS A 55 6.04 -6.77 -4.96
N TYR A 56 5.13 -5.82 -4.82
CA TYR A 56 5.41 -4.40 -4.96
C TYR A 56 4.92 -3.62 -3.75
N ALA A 57 5.65 -2.60 -3.36
CA ALA A 57 5.33 -1.77 -2.21
C ALA A 57 5.61 -0.29 -2.50
N VAL A 58 4.95 0.59 -1.76
CA VAL A 58 5.24 2.02 -1.71
C VAL A 58 5.48 2.47 -0.28
N TRP A 59 6.04 3.64 -0.11
CA TRP A 59 6.24 4.27 1.19
C TRP A 59 4.92 4.77 1.76
N GLY A 60 4.79 4.68 3.10
CA GLY A 60 3.78 5.39 3.85
C GLY A 60 4.41 6.45 4.76
N ASN A 61 3.61 7.36 5.28
CA ASN A 61 4.07 8.49 6.09
C ASN A 61 4.68 8.04 7.43
N HIS A 62 4.23 6.94 8.01
CA HIS A 62 4.85 6.38 9.23
C HIS A 62 6.20 5.75 8.94
N ASP A 63 6.40 5.13 7.78
CA ASP A 63 7.70 4.61 7.36
C ASP A 63 8.71 5.73 7.15
N ARG A 64 8.28 6.86 6.57
CA ARG A 64 9.09 8.07 6.39
C ARG A 64 9.36 8.80 7.72
N GLY A 65 8.30 9.12 8.46
CA GLY A 65 8.35 9.92 9.68
C GLY A 65 8.63 9.16 10.97
N GLY A 66 8.24 7.89 11.04
CA GLY A 66 8.37 7.02 12.22
C GLY A 66 9.79 6.56 12.53
N GLY A 67 10.77 6.90 11.67
CA GLY A 67 12.18 6.55 11.83
C GLY A 67 12.60 5.25 11.15
N ALA A 68 11.71 4.60 10.41
CA ALA A 68 11.97 3.37 9.67
C ALA A 68 12.70 3.60 8.33
N SER A 69 12.90 4.83 7.89
CA SER A 69 13.43 5.18 6.58
C SER A 69 14.77 4.53 6.21
N ARG A 70 15.56 4.10 7.20
CA ARG A 70 16.84 3.40 6.99
C ARG A 70 16.70 1.89 6.80
N VAL A 71 15.59 1.30 7.24
CA VAL A 71 15.40 -0.15 7.31
C VAL A 71 14.26 -0.64 6.42
N TYR A 72 13.31 0.23 6.09
CA TYR A 72 12.10 -0.10 5.35
C TYR A 72 12.38 -0.81 4.02
N GLU A 73 13.14 -0.16 3.14
CA GLU A 73 13.48 -0.76 1.83
C GLU A 73 14.27 -2.05 1.97
N SER A 74 15.24 -2.08 2.90
CA SER A 74 16.08 -3.27 3.11
C SER A 74 15.26 -4.48 3.56
N ILE A 75 14.32 -4.28 4.49
CA ILE A 75 13.45 -5.36 4.99
C ILE A 75 12.51 -5.86 3.89
N LEU A 76 11.87 -4.94 3.17
CA LEU A 76 10.96 -5.30 2.09
C LEU A 76 11.70 -5.96 0.92
N ALA A 77 12.87 -5.45 0.54
CA ALA A 77 13.69 -6.06 -0.50
C ALA A 77 14.14 -7.48 -0.11
N THR A 78 14.61 -7.68 1.13
CA THR A 78 14.94 -9.02 1.65
C THR A 78 13.70 -9.92 1.67
N GLY A 79 12.54 -9.36 1.98
CA GLY A 79 11.24 -10.04 1.88
C GLY A 79 10.78 -10.29 0.43
N GLY A 80 11.55 -9.86 -0.58
CA GLY A 80 11.26 -10.07 -2.01
C GLY A 80 10.29 -9.05 -2.61
N PHE A 81 10.06 -7.90 -1.95
CA PHE A 81 9.29 -6.80 -2.51
C PHE A 81 10.18 -5.83 -3.29
N THR A 82 9.66 -5.32 -4.39
CA THR A 82 10.19 -4.13 -5.07
C THR A 82 9.49 -2.90 -4.50
N VAL A 83 10.23 -2.03 -3.82
CA VAL A 83 9.71 -0.75 -3.31
C VAL A 83 9.78 0.28 -4.42
N LEU A 84 8.62 0.78 -4.83
CA LEU A 84 8.51 1.80 -5.87
C LEU A 84 8.40 3.19 -5.23
N CYS A 85 9.21 4.12 -5.71
CA CYS A 85 9.22 5.50 -5.25
C CYS A 85 9.43 6.41 -6.46
N ASN A 86 8.35 7.00 -6.98
CA ASN A 86 8.34 7.82 -8.20
C ASN A 86 8.90 7.08 -9.43
N GLN A 87 8.56 5.81 -9.56
CA GLN A 87 9.04 4.96 -10.64
C GLN A 87 8.00 3.93 -11.05
N TRP A 88 8.20 3.33 -12.21
CA TRP A 88 7.37 2.25 -12.71
C TRP A 88 8.21 1.06 -13.20
N VAL A 89 7.59 -0.09 -13.29
CA VAL A 89 8.15 -1.32 -13.85
C VAL A 89 7.11 -2.04 -14.70
N SER A 90 7.55 -2.69 -15.78
CA SER A 90 6.70 -3.66 -16.50
C SER A 90 6.76 -5.01 -15.81
N VAL A 91 5.62 -5.66 -15.67
CA VAL A 91 5.54 -7.01 -15.11
C VAL A 91 5.88 -8.04 -16.19
N PRO A 92 6.96 -8.81 -16.04
CA PRO A 92 7.39 -9.76 -17.05
C PRO A 92 6.30 -10.79 -17.39
N GLY A 93 6.08 -11.04 -18.68
CA GLY A 93 5.11 -12.05 -19.15
C GLY A 93 3.64 -11.62 -19.05
N SER A 94 3.37 -10.35 -18.79
CA SER A 94 2.02 -9.78 -18.74
C SER A 94 1.93 -8.45 -19.50
N ASN A 95 0.72 -7.93 -19.66
CA ASN A 95 0.49 -6.59 -20.18
C ASN A 95 0.20 -5.59 -19.05
N LEU A 96 1.00 -5.67 -17.97
CA LEU A 96 0.83 -4.83 -16.78
C LEU A 96 2.04 -3.93 -16.57
N THR A 97 1.76 -2.68 -16.20
CA THR A 97 2.72 -1.73 -15.65
C THR A 97 2.34 -1.42 -14.21
N ILE A 98 3.30 -1.54 -13.31
CA ILE A 98 3.12 -1.15 -11.90
C ILE A 98 3.93 0.11 -11.66
N ALA A 99 3.26 1.18 -11.31
CA ALA A 99 3.87 2.44 -10.89
C ALA A 99 3.70 2.62 -9.38
N GLY A 100 4.62 3.33 -8.76
CA GLY A 100 4.51 3.73 -7.36
C GLY A 100 5.03 5.14 -7.17
N VAL A 101 4.30 5.94 -6.42
CA VAL A 101 4.70 7.29 -6.03
C VAL A 101 5.19 7.33 -4.59
N ASP A 102 5.93 8.39 -4.26
CA ASP A 102 6.38 8.64 -2.90
C ASP A 102 5.20 9.04 -1.99
N ASP A 103 5.39 8.95 -0.71
CA ASP A 103 4.46 9.44 0.31
C ASP A 103 4.14 10.93 0.11
N ALA A 104 2.86 11.30 0.18
CA ALA A 104 2.41 12.65 -0.11
C ALA A 104 2.57 13.61 1.08
N LEU A 105 2.67 13.10 2.31
CA LEU A 105 2.73 13.93 3.50
C LEU A 105 4.17 14.31 3.90
N LEU A 106 5.12 13.41 3.71
CA LEU A 106 6.51 13.58 4.17
C LEU A 106 7.55 13.35 3.07
N GLY A 107 7.11 12.90 1.89
CA GLY A 107 7.92 12.67 0.71
C GLY A 107 7.76 13.77 -0.33
N SER A 108 7.97 13.40 -1.58
CA SER A 108 7.83 14.28 -2.75
C SER A 108 7.27 13.48 -3.92
N PRO A 109 5.95 13.20 -3.93
CA PRO A 109 5.34 12.34 -4.93
C PRO A 109 5.43 12.95 -6.32
N SER A 110 5.76 12.12 -7.28
CA SER A 110 5.81 12.47 -8.70
C SER A 110 5.46 11.24 -9.53
N LEU A 111 4.63 11.43 -10.53
CA LEU A 111 4.28 10.39 -11.49
C LEU A 111 4.85 10.75 -12.86
N ASN A 112 5.72 9.89 -13.37
CA ASN A 112 6.21 9.97 -14.74
C ASN A 112 6.14 8.56 -15.35
N LEU A 113 5.30 8.41 -16.38
CA LEU A 113 5.11 7.18 -17.15
C LEU A 113 5.84 7.21 -18.50
N GLU A 114 6.79 8.12 -18.69
CA GLU A 114 7.57 8.20 -19.93
C GLU A 114 8.28 6.86 -20.18
N GLY A 115 8.07 6.32 -21.40
CA GLY A 115 8.61 5.03 -21.80
C GLY A 115 7.81 3.81 -21.33
N ALA A 116 6.76 3.97 -20.54
CA ALA A 116 5.84 2.88 -20.24
C ALA A 116 5.07 2.45 -21.51
N PRO A 117 4.79 1.14 -21.70
CA PRO A 117 4.01 0.68 -22.83
C PRO A 117 2.60 1.30 -22.80
N PRO A 118 2.19 2.05 -23.84
CA PRO A 118 0.93 2.82 -23.78
C PRO A 118 -0.33 1.95 -23.79
N GLU A 119 -0.23 0.69 -24.22
CA GLU A 119 -1.32 -0.29 -24.21
C GLU A 119 -1.34 -1.18 -22.96
N ALA A 120 -0.37 -1.03 -22.06
CA ALA A 120 -0.35 -1.81 -20.83
C ALA A 120 -1.41 -1.28 -19.84
N PHE A 121 -2.06 -2.19 -19.13
CA PHE A 121 -2.90 -1.81 -17.99
C PHE A 121 -2.01 -1.33 -16.84
N THR A 122 -2.14 -0.07 -16.47
CA THR A 122 -1.27 0.57 -15.49
C THR A 122 -1.93 0.64 -14.12
N ILE A 123 -1.30 0.00 -13.14
CA ILE A 123 -1.69 0.06 -11.73
C ILE A 123 -0.74 1.01 -11.02
N LEU A 124 -1.28 2.07 -10.42
CA LEU A 124 -0.55 3.00 -9.58
C LEU A 124 -0.74 2.67 -8.10
N LEU A 125 0.35 2.50 -7.39
CA LEU A 125 0.36 2.41 -5.94
C LEU A 125 0.60 3.80 -5.35
N SER A 126 -0.29 4.24 -4.50
CA SER A 126 -0.19 5.50 -3.73
C SER A 126 -0.64 5.25 -2.30
N HIS A 127 0.16 5.69 -1.32
CA HIS A 127 -0.25 5.52 0.06
C HIS A 127 -1.51 6.34 0.36
N GLU A 128 -1.47 7.64 0.10
CA GLU A 128 -2.58 8.57 0.29
C GLU A 128 -3.53 8.58 -0.91
N PRO A 129 -4.83 8.29 -0.72
CA PRO A 129 -5.78 8.23 -1.82
C PRO A 129 -6.12 9.61 -2.43
N ASP A 130 -6.06 10.70 -1.65
CA ASP A 130 -6.43 12.03 -2.15
C ASP A 130 -5.43 12.57 -3.18
N LEU A 131 -4.22 11.98 -3.27
CA LEU A 131 -3.18 12.34 -4.23
C LEU A 131 -3.64 12.19 -5.70
N ILE A 132 -4.65 11.36 -5.97
CA ILE A 132 -5.25 11.24 -7.30
C ILE A 132 -5.71 12.59 -7.88
N ALA A 133 -6.09 13.54 -7.02
CA ALA A 133 -6.55 14.87 -7.44
C ALA A 133 -5.40 15.84 -7.73
N GLU A 134 -4.16 15.47 -7.44
CA GLU A 134 -2.98 16.35 -7.50
C GLU A 134 -1.99 15.95 -8.60
N LEU A 135 -2.00 14.68 -9.00
CA LEU A 135 -1.10 14.13 -10.02
C LEU A 135 -1.79 13.97 -11.38
N PRO A 136 -1.02 14.04 -12.49
CA PRO A 136 -1.55 13.71 -13.81
C PRO A 136 -1.84 12.21 -13.90
N MET A 137 -3.12 11.84 -14.02
CA MET A 137 -3.57 10.44 -14.07
C MET A 137 -3.63 9.87 -15.49
N GLU A 138 -3.08 10.58 -16.47
CA GLU A 138 -3.08 10.13 -17.86
C GLU A 138 -2.28 8.84 -18.02
N GLY A 139 -2.89 7.79 -18.56
CA GLY A 139 -2.28 6.46 -18.68
C GLY A 139 -2.32 5.60 -17.42
N VAL A 140 -3.07 6.01 -16.39
CA VAL A 140 -3.32 5.20 -15.18
C VAL A 140 -4.74 4.63 -15.24
N ASP A 141 -4.87 3.31 -15.16
CA ASP A 141 -6.17 2.63 -15.20
C ASP A 141 -6.73 2.38 -13.80
N LEU A 142 -5.87 1.98 -12.86
CA LEU A 142 -6.25 1.63 -11.49
C LEU A 142 -5.28 2.22 -10.47
N ILE A 143 -5.81 2.79 -9.40
CA ILE A 143 -5.03 3.21 -8.24
C ILE A 143 -5.40 2.34 -7.04
N LEU A 144 -4.38 1.88 -6.33
CA LEU A 144 -4.51 1.15 -5.08
C LEU A 144 -3.91 1.98 -3.95
N SER A 145 -4.73 2.31 -2.96
CA SER A 145 -4.33 3.16 -1.81
C SER A 145 -4.71 2.55 -0.46
N GLY A 146 -4.08 3.07 0.58
CA GLY A 146 -4.34 2.70 1.97
C GLY A 146 -4.57 3.90 2.87
N HIS A 147 -3.68 4.12 3.85
CA HIS A 147 -3.53 5.27 4.73
C HIS A 147 -4.72 5.57 5.67
N SER A 148 -5.93 5.56 5.17
CA SER A 148 -7.16 5.96 5.88
C SER A 148 -7.53 5.04 7.04
N HIS A 149 -7.03 3.80 7.07
CA HIS A 149 -7.52 2.71 7.92
C HIS A 149 -9.05 2.50 7.84
N GLY A 150 -9.70 2.98 6.75
CA GLY A 150 -11.15 3.04 6.60
C GLY A 150 -11.83 3.89 7.70
N GLY A 151 -11.10 4.87 8.25
CA GLY A 151 -11.52 5.67 9.40
C GLY A 151 -11.30 5.00 10.75
N GLN A 152 -10.70 3.80 10.80
CA GLN A 152 -10.35 2.99 11.98
C GLN A 152 -11.50 2.84 13.02
N VAL A 153 -12.08 3.95 13.48
CA VAL A 153 -13.28 4.03 14.33
C VAL A 153 -14.39 4.68 13.52
N THR A 154 -15.30 3.83 13.01
CA THR A 154 -16.39 4.27 12.14
C THR A 154 -17.62 4.59 12.98
N LEU A 155 -17.91 5.87 13.13
CA LEU A 155 -19.10 6.39 13.80
C LEU A 155 -19.86 7.32 12.86
N PRO A 156 -21.20 7.23 12.77
CA PRO A 156 -21.99 8.13 11.95
C PRO A 156 -21.65 9.60 12.24
N PHE A 157 -21.46 10.39 11.18
CA PHE A 157 -21.18 11.84 11.23
C PHE A 157 -19.83 12.24 11.88
N LEU A 158 -19.07 11.30 12.43
CA LEU A 158 -17.79 11.59 13.09
C LEU A 158 -16.59 11.09 12.27
N THR A 159 -16.72 9.98 11.56
CA THR A 159 -15.62 9.35 10.80
C THR A 159 -14.93 10.34 9.88
N GLU A 160 -15.69 11.07 9.07
CA GLU A 160 -15.14 12.05 8.12
C GLU A 160 -14.33 13.18 8.79
N LYS A 161 -14.63 13.48 10.06
CA LYS A 161 -13.95 14.54 10.82
C LYS A 161 -12.62 14.09 11.43
N ILE A 162 -12.39 12.79 11.51
CA ILE A 162 -11.18 12.21 12.12
C ILE A 162 -10.26 11.53 11.11
N LEU A 163 -10.61 11.58 9.83
CA LEU A 163 -9.77 11.05 8.76
C LEU A 163 -8.42 11.80 8.71
N PRO A 164 -7.33 11.07 8.49
CA PRO A 164 -6.02 11.71 8.38
C PRO A 164 -5.92 12.58 7.11
N PRO A 165 -5.03 13.58 7.10
CA PRO A 165 -4.72 14.34 5.88
C PRO A 165 -4.33 13.37 4.75
N GLY A 166 -4.78 13.66 3.52
CA GLY A 166 -4.51 12.79 2.36
C GLY A 166 -5.53 11.67 2.14
N SER A 167 -6.55 11.55 3.01
CA SER A 167 -7.67 10.61 2.84
C SER A 167 -9.03 11.21 3.23
N GLN A 168 -9.18 12.51 3.08
CA GLN A 168 -10.41 13.22 3.47
C GLN A 168 -11.49 13.14 2.40
N ARG A 169 -11.09 12.94 1.13
CA ARG A 169 -12.01 12.79 -0.02
C ARG A 169 -12.34 11.33 -0.28
N PHE A 170 -11.31 10.45 -0.21
CA PHE A 170 -11.40 9.04 -0.51
C PHE A 170 -10.84 8.25 0.67
N TYR A 171 -11.63 7.39 1.29
CA TYR A 171 -11.14 6.71 2.49
C TYR A 171 -11.47 5.22 2.60
N LYS A 172 -12.38 4.69 1.76
CA LYS A 172 -12.71 3.26 1.78
C LYS A 172 -13.49 2.82 0.55
N GLY A 173 -13.06 1.71 -0.06
CA GLY A 173 -13.74 1.06 -1.17
C GLY A 173 -13.46 1.71 -2.52
N TRP A 174 -14.38 1.58 -3.46
CA TRP A 174 -14.22 1.98 -4.84
C TRP A 174 -14.70 3.39 -5.12
N TYR A 175 -13.93 4.09 -5.94
CA TYR A 175 -14.26 5.40 -6.51
C TYR A 175 -13.86 5.43 -7.97
N ALA A 176 -14.46 6.32 -8.75
CA ALA A 176 -14.07 6.63 -10.13
C ALA A 176 -13.55 8.06 -10.21
N TRP A 177 -12.43 8.26 -10.89
CA TRP A 177 -11.83 9.57 -11.15
C TRP A 177 -11.49 9.72 -12.63
N GLY A 178 -12.42 10.29 -13.40
CA GLY A 178 -12.31 10.32 -14.86
C GLY A 178 -12.39 8.91 -15.46
N GLN A 179 -11.30 8.47 -16.06
CA GLN A 179 -11.16 7.10 -16.62
C GLN A 179 -10.38 6.15 -15.71
N THR A 180 -9.93 6.63 -14.55
CA THR A 180 -9.14 5.89 -13.61
C THR A 180 -10.02 5.39 -12.46
N ASP A 181 -9.95 4.12 -12.12
CA ASP A 181 -10.57 3.57 -10.93
C ASP A 181 -9.63 3.73 -9.73
N LEU A 182 -10.18 4.04 -8.56
CA LEU A 182 -9.46 4.10 -7.30
C LEU A 182 -10.07 3.11 -6.31
N PHE A 183 -9.24 2.25 -5.75
CA PHE A 183 -9.61 1.41 -4.63
C PHE A 183 -8.82 1.79 -3.37
N VAL A 184 -9.53 2.07 -2.28
CA VAL A 184 -8.94 2.40 -0.98
C VAL A 184 -9.19 1.27 0.00
N SER A 185 -8.11 0.59 0.40
CA SER A 185 -8.15 -0.47 1.40
C SER A 185 -8.18 0.10 2.82
N SER A 186 -8.95 -0.55 3.69
CA SER A 186 -8.88 -0.27 5.14
C SER A 186 -7.63 -0.87 5.80
N GLY A 187 -6.91 -1.73 5.11
CA GLY A 187 -5.70 -2.38 5.60
C GLY A 187 -5.90 -3.27 6.82
N ILE A 188 -4.79 -3.82 7.32
CA ILE A 188 -4.74 -4.77 8.44
C ILE A 188 -4.27 -4.14 9.76
N GLY A 189 -3.64 -2.96 9.69
CA GLY A 189 -3.00 -2.28 10.80
C GLY A 189 -3.96 -1.42 11.65
N THR A 190 -3.40 -0.80 12.66
CA THR A 190 -4.01 0.27 13.45
C THR A 190 -2.95 1.32 13.69
N THR A 191 -3.36 2.57 13.87
CA THR A 191 -2.47 3.68 14.25
C THR A 191 -2.93 4.30 15.56
N LYS A 192 -2.00 4.80 16.38
CA LYS A 192 -2.21 5.45 17.68
C LYS A 192 -2.86 4.56 18.74
N LEU A 193 -4.03 4.01 18.48
CA LEU A 193 -4.77 3.12 19.38
C LEU A 193 -4.96 1.76 18.72
N PRO A 194 -4.68 0.62 19.39
CA PRO A 194 -4.82 -0.71 18.82
C PRO A 194 -6.29 -1.18 18.81
N VAL A 195 -7.19 -0.33 18.36
CA VAL A 195 -8.65 -0.58 18.36
C VAL A 195 -9.23 -0.21 17.00
N ARG A 196 -10.08 -1.10 16.47
CA ARG A 196 -10.97 -0.80 15.34
C ARG A 196 -12.42 -0.96 15.79
N LEU A 197 -13.29 -0.04 15.39
CA LEU A 197 -14.72 -0.09 15.68
C LEU A 197 -15.51 0.19 14.40
N GLY A 198 -16.38 -0.75 14.02
CA GLY A 198 -17.18 -0.64 12.80
C GLY A 198 -16.37 -0.79 11.50
N ASN A 199 -15.08 -1.12 11.60
CA ASN A 199 -14.19 -1.30 10.46
C ASN A 199 -13.25 -2.49 10.70
N ILE A 200 -13.46 -3.58 9.96
CA ILE A 200 -12.72 -4.84 10.14
C ILE A 200 -11.39 -4.75 9.38
N PRO A 201 -10.26 -5.26 9.93
CA PRO A 201 -9.03 -5.41 9.17
C PRO A 201 -9.23 -6.30 7.94
N GLU A 202 -8.68 -5.92 6.80
CA GLU A 202 -8.89 -6.64 5.55
C GLU A 202 -7.60 -6.86 4.75
N ILE A 203 -7.56 -7.99 4.05
CA ILE A 203 -6.69 -8.25 2.92
C ILE A 203 -7.62 -8.28 1.71
N CYS A 204 -7.42 -7.36 0.76
CA CYS A 204 -8.28 -7.24 -0.40
C CYS A 204 -7.77 -8.15 -1.51
N VAL A 205 -8.67 -8.90 -2.12
CA VAL A 205 -8.39 -9.71 -3.32
C VAL A 205 -9.11 -9.05 -4.49
N LEU A 206 -8.35 -8.64 -5.48
CA LEU A 206 -8.86 -8.04 -6.71
C LEU A 206 -8.58 -9.00 -7.87
N GLU A 207 -9.55 -9.19 -8.73
CA GLU A 207 -9.42 -9.97 -9.95
C GLU A 207 -9.44 -9.01 -11.14
N LEU A 208 -8.36 -9.03 -11.94
CA LEU A 208 -8.28 -8.29 -13.19
C LEU A 208 -8.74 -9.22 -14.30
N THR A 209 -9.80 -8.84 -14.98
CA THR A 209 -10.33 -9.58 -16.14
C THR A 209 -10.10 -8.77 -17.41
N PRO A 210 -9.85 -9.45 -18.56
CA PRO A 210 -9.71 -8.79 -19.87
C PRO A 210 -10.91 -7.95 -20.26
#